data_f943325ac6a77175e6b71f6e74b34577
#
_entry.id   f943325ac6a77175e6b71f6e74b34577
#
_cell.length_a   1.000
_cell.length_b   1.000
_cell.length_c   1.000
_cell.angle_alpha   90.00
_cell.angle_beta   90.00
_cell.angle_gamma   90.00
#
_symmetry.space_group_name_H-M   'P 1'
#
loop_
_entity.id
_entity.type
_entity.pdbx_description
1 polymer ?
#
loop_
_entity_poly.entity_id
_entity_poly.type
_entity_poly.pdbx_seq_one_letter_code
_entity_poly.pdbx_strand_id
1 'polypeptide(L)'
;MPVKAPKTSRHLEVERKFDVVESTVSPSFEGIAAVAQVDKSPIESLDATYFDTPTQDLARNNVTLRRRTGGGDAGWHLKLPAGPEARTEVRAPLDTSDQDTVPSELRDVVLAIVRERPLEPVARISTERETQVLYGADGAALAEFSNDHVTAWAAAAPEGSDTRPAQQEWREWELELTEADETNGAPNTELLTRLSNRLLDAGATPAGHASKLARVLGTTARPERSEPPTDPVHRAVAEQVTELLAWDRAVRADADDAVHQMRVTIRKIRSLLADSEDSFESSDNAWILDELRELATVLGTARDAEVLAQRYQQALDKLPPELVRGRIRGRLVEGARRRYHTGLRRSLIAMRSQRYFHLLDALEAWVAEIPDTASGEKHAPVTIDGAYRKVRRAAKAAARVEPGAEHERDLALHRIRKRAKRLRYTAAATGATHVSEQAKVIQTLLGDHQDSVVSREHLGHQAEAAHTAGEDTFTYGLLYQQEADLAERCRQQLGDALRKLAKAVR
;
A
#
# COMPACT_ATOMS: atom_id res chain seq x y z
N MET A 1 5.28 -24.68 25.69
CA MET A 1 6.13 -23.69 25.01
C MET A 1 5.38 -23.26 23.76
N PRO A 2 5.07 -21.98 23.51
CA PRO A 2 4.49 -21.61 22.24
C PRO A 2 5.54 -21.86 21.15
N VAL A 3 5.16 -22.68 20.18
CA VAL A 3 5.95 -22.92 18.96
C VAL A 3 6.10 -21.56 18.27
N LYS A 4 7.32 -21.08 18.12
CA LYS A 4 7.62 -19.86 17.39
C LYS A 4 7.23 -20.10 15.94
N ALA A 5 6.24 -19.36 15.43
CA ALA A 5 5.88 -19.43 14.01
C ALA A 5 7.13 -19.23 13.14
N PRO A 6 7.26 -19.99 12.04
CA PRO A 6 8.39 -19.85 11.13
C PRO A 6 8.44 -18.41 10.60
N LYS A 7 9.60 -17.77 10.64
CA LYS A 7 9.76 -16.38 10.17
C LYS A 7 9.63 -16.35 8.66
N THR A 8 8.65 -15.62 8.15
CA THR A 8 8.61 -15.23 6.73
C THR A 8 9.74 -14.23 6.45
N SER A 9 10.44 -14.43 5.34
CA SER A 9 11.39 -13.44 4.79
C SER A 9 10.73 -12.70 3.62
N ARG A 10 11.21 -11.47 3.36
CA ARG A 10 10.74 -10.64 2.23
C ARG A 10 11.95 -10.18 1.45
N HIS A 11 11.85 -10.31 0.12
CA HIS A 11 12.89 -9.93 -0.83
C HIS A 11 12.25 -9.13 -1.96
N LEU A 12 12.95 -8.12 -2.48
CA LEU A 12 12.57 -7.44 -3.71
C LEU A 12 13.32 -8.12 -4.86
N GLU A 13 12.59 -8.69 -5.80
CA GLU A 13 13.12 -9.29 -7.01
C GLU A 13 12.92 -8.31 -8.18
N VAL A 14 13.97 -8.12 -8.97
CA VAL A 14 13.90 -7.38 -10.24
C VAL A 14 14.38 -8.31 -11.33
N GLU A 15 13.45 -8.77 -12.16
CA GLU A 15 13.68 -9.82 -13.14
C GLU A 15 13.13 -9.47 -14.52
N ARG A 16 13.77 -10.03 -15.57
CA ARG A 16 13.24 -10.06 -16.93
C ARG A 16 13.22 -11.50 -17.44
N LYS A 17 12.16 -11.82 -18.18
CA LYS A 17 11.92 -13.15 -18.76
C LYS A 17 11.94 -13.09 -20.26
N PHE A 18 12.46 -14.17 -20.87
CA PHE A 18 12.61 -14.27 -22.30
C PHE A 18 12.17 -15.65 -22.78
N ASP A 19 11.41 -15.67 -23.87
CA ASP A 19 11.10 -16.91 -24.59
C ASP A 19 12.26 -17.26 -25.52
N VAL A 20 12.63 -18.54 -25.54
CA VAL A 20 13.68 -19.10 -26.43
C VAL A 20 13.21 -20.38 -27.07
N VAL A 21 13.70 -20.68 -28.27
CA VAL A 21 13.49 -21.98 -28.92
C VAL A 21 14.55 -23.00 -28.45
N GLU A 22 14.25 -24.26 -28.60
CA GLU A 22 15.13 -25.35 -28.11
C GLU A 22 16.58 -25.25 -28.65
N SER A 23 16.75 -24.82 -29.89
CA SER A 23 18.05 -24.67 -30.52
C SER A 23 18.84 -23.41 -30.13
N THR A 24 18.25 -22.50 -29.33
CA THR A 24 18.92 -21.25 -28.94
C THR A 24 20.05 -21.56 -27.96
N VAL A 25 21.25 -21.11 -28.25
CA VAL A 25 22.44 -21.33 -27.42
C VAL A 25 22.52 -20.22 -26.36
N SER A 26 22.72 -20.62 -25.11
CA SER A 26 22.91 -19.65 -24.00
C SER A 26 24.13 -18.78 -24.28
N PRO A 27 24.00 -17.43 -24.18
CA PRO A 27 25.10 -16.53 -24.46
C PRO A 27 26.20 -16.58 -23.40
N SER A 28 27.42 -16.18 -23.79
CA SER A 28 28.46 -15.86 -22.82
C SER A 28 28.27 -14.43 -22.32
N PHE A 29 28.45 -14.23 -21.00
CA PHE A 29 28.44 -12.92 -20.37
C PHE A 29 29.88 -12.32 -20.25
N GLU A 30 30.89 -13.04 -20.72
CA GLU A 30 32.25 -12.52 -20.81
C GLU A 30 32.33 -11.28 -21.72
N GLY A 31 33.15 -10.31 -21.32
CA GLY A 31 33.33 -9.04 -22.06
C GLY A 31 32.29 -7.96 -21.74
N ILE A 32 31.33 -8.20 -20.85
CA ILE A 32 30.49 -7.16 -20.30
C ILE A 32 31.28 -6.48 -19.17
N ALA A 33 31.53 -5.18 -19.27
CA ALA A 33 32.47 -4.44 -18.43
C ALA A 33 32.19 -4.57 -16.89
N ALA A 34 30.93 -4.81 -16.51
CA ALA A 34 30.56 -5.02 -15.10
C ALA A 34 30.82 -6.46 -14.60
N VAL A 35 30.90 -7.44 -15.51
CA VAL A 35 31.00 -8.87 -15.16
C VAL A 35 32.46 -9.30 -15.20
N ALA A 36 33.01 -9.65 -14.05
CA ALA A 36 34.38 -10.11 -13.92
C ALA A 36 34.49 -11.65 -13.90
N GLN A 37 33.48 -12.34 -13.37
CA GLN A 37 33.43 -13.79 -13.25
C GLN A 37 32.03 -14.31 -13.45
N VAL A 38 31.92 -15.51 -13.99
CA VAL A 38 30.65 -16.25 -14.18
C VAL A 38 30.82 -17.65 -13.60
N ASP A 39 30.01 -17.98 -12.61
CA ASP A 39 29.97 -19.31 -12.01
C ASP A 39 28.72 -20.05 -12.50
N LYS A 40 28.91 -21.30 -12.96
CA LYS A 40 27.82 -22.18 -13.39
C LYS A 40 27.50 -23.20 -12.32
N SER A 41 26.23 -23.34 -12.00
CA SER A 41 25.74 -24.38 -11.09
C SER A 41 25.38 -25.66 -11.85
N PRO A 42 25.39 -26.82 -11.19
CA PRO A 42 24.78 -28.03 -11.73
C PRO A 42 23.30 -27.81 -12.05
N ILE A 43 22.75 -28.60 -12.98
CA ILE A 43 21.32 -28.58 -13.28
C ILE A 43 20.54 -29.01 -12.03
N GLU A 44 19.59 -28.18 -11.66
CA GLU A 44 18.66 -28.45 -10.54
C GLU A 44 17.28 -28.81 -11.08
N SER A 45 16.66 -29.83 -10.46
CA SER A 45 15.26 -30.18 -10.71
C SER A 45 14.37 -29.52 -9.66
N LEU A 46 13.46 -28.67 -10.09
CA LEU A 46 12.52 -27.91 -9.27
C LEU A 46 11.11 -28.38 -9.58
N ASP A 47 10.33 -28.71 -8.55
CA ASP A 47 8.92 -29.10 -8.68
C ASP A 47 8.06 -28.12 -7.88
N ALA A 48 7.13 -27.43 -8.54
CA ALA A 48 6.29 -26.41 -7.95
C ALA A 48 4.80 -26.69 -8.18
N THR A 49 4.03 -26.73 -7.10
CA THR A 49 2.57 -26.69 -7.14
C THR A 49 2.10 -25.25 -6.89
N TYR A 50 1.28 -24.73 -7.80
CA TYR A 50 0.70 -23.39 -7.70
C TYR A 50 -0.72 -23.43 -7.16
N PHE A 51 -1.04 -22.45 -6.32
CA PHE A 51 -2.32 -22.32 -5.63
C PHE A 51 -3.02 -21.04 -6.00
N ASP A 52 -4.32 -21.12 -6.23
CA ASP A 52 -5.20 -19.96 -6.46
C ASP A 52 -6.63 -20.31 -6.04
N THR A 53 -7.53 -19.34 -6.06
CA THR A 53 -8.96 -19.59 -5.92
C THR A 53 -9.51 -20.21 -7.21
N PRO A 54 -10.68 -20.89 -7.17
CA PRO A 54 -11.33 -21.42 -8.38
C PRO A 54 -11.55 -20.36 -9.47
N THR A 55 -11.69 -19.09 -9.09
CA THR A 55 -11.88 -17.96 -9.99
C THR A 55 -10.55 -17.27 -10.39
N GLN A 56 -9.40 -17.84 -10.02
CA GLN A 56 -8.06 -17.32 -10.35
C GLN A 56 -7.82 -15.88 -9.87
N ASP A 57 -8.27 -15.56 -8.66
CA ASP A 57 -8.21 -14.20 -8.14
C ASP A 57 -6.79 -13.70 -7.91
N LEU A 58 -5.86 -14.59 -7.51
CA LEU A 58 -4.45 -14.23 -7.38
C LEU A 58 -3.85 -13.90 -8.75
N ALA A 59 -4.03 -14.77 -9.73
CA ALA A 59 -3.50 -14.56 -11.08
C ALA A 59 -4.04 -13.26 -11.72
N ARG A 60 -5.34 -12.97 -11.56
CA ARG A 60 -5.97 -11.72 -12.02
C ARG A 60 -5.37 -10.46 -11.37
N ASN A 61 -4.78 -10.60 -10.19
CA ASN A 61 -4.08 -9.52 -9.48
C ASN A 61 -2.55 -9.56 -9.65
N ASN A 62 -2.03 -10.32 -10.64
CA ASN A 62 -0.60 -10.53 -10.88
C ASN A 62 0.15 -11.07 -9.65
N VAL A 63 -0.53 -11.87 -8.81
CA VAL A 63 0.01 -12.54 -7.65
C VAL A 63 0.18 -14.01 -7.97
N THR A 64 1.32 -14.61 -7.58
CA THR A 64 1.52 -16.05 -7.66
C THR A 64 1.85 -16.61 -6.28
N LEU A 65 1.23 -17.74 -5.94
CA LEU A 65 1.49 -18.49 -4.73
C LEU A 65 1.87 -19.92 -5.11
N ARG A 66 3.05 -20.36 -4.70
CA ARG A 66 3.52 -21.70 -5.00
C ARG A 66 4.18 -22.37 -3.80
N ARG A 67 4.11 -23.67 -3.75
CA ARG A 67 4.93 -24.55 -2.93
C ARG A 67 5.96 -25.19 -3.83
N ARG A 68 7.25 -24.99 -3.56
CA ARG A 68 8.35 -25.53 -4.35
C ARG A 68 9.19 -26.51 -3.55
N THR A 69 9.55 -27.62 -4.19
CA THR A 69 10.53 -28.60 -3.71
C THR A 69 11.70 -28.68 -4.69
N GLY A 70 12.85 -29.14 -4.23
CA GLY A 70 14.09 -29.10 -5.00
C GLY A 70 14.77 -27.72 -4.94
N GLY A 71 16.07 -27.69 -5.27
CA GLY A 71 16.88 -26.50 -5.19
C GLY A 71 17.21 -26.04 -3.77
N GLY A 72 18.02 -24.97 -3.68
CA GLY A 72 18.47 -24.41 -2.41
C GLY A 72 17.41 -23.61 -1.65
N ASP A 73 16.29 -23.26 -2.28
CA ASP A 73 15.23 -22.40 -1.76
C ASP A 73 13.86 -23.10 -1.69
N ALA A 74 13.85 -24.39 -1.42
CA ALA A 74 12.62 -25.15 -1.22
C ALA A 74 11.74 -24.51 -0.14
N GLY A 75 10.47 -24.24 -0.47
CA GLY A 75 9.58 -23.48 0.41
C GLY A 75 8.27 -23.06 -0.24
N TRP A 76 7.52 -22.28 0.48
CA TRP A 76 6.38 -21.53 -0.02
C TRP A 76 6.83 -20.14 -0.50
N HIS A 77 6.38 -19.76 -1.67
CA HIS A 77 6.73 -18.51 -2.33
C HIS A 77 5.47 -17.76 -2.76
N LEU A 78 5.29 -16.58 -2.21
CA LEU A 78 4.23 -15.65 -2.59
C LEU A 78 4.87 -14.44 -3.26
N LYS A 79 4.66 -14.27 -4.57
CA LYS A 79 5.16 -13.12 -5.33
C LYS A 79 4.05 -12.11 -5.55
N LEU A 80 4.29 -10.87 -5.12
CA LEU A 80 3.38 -9.73 -5.19
C LEU A 80 3.91 -8.69 -6.18
N PRO A 81 3.06 -7.99 -6.94
CA PRO A 81 3.52 -6.92 -7.82
C PRO A 81 4.11 -5.76 -6.99
N ALA A 82 5.29 -5.27 -7.38
CA ALA A 82 5.99 -4.14 -6.75
C ALA A 82 6.38 -3.06 -7.78
N GLY A 83 6.03 -3.25 -9.04
CA GLY A 83 6.32 -2.37 -10.17
C GLY A 83 6.27 -3.11 -11.49
N PRO A 84 6.61 -2.46 -12.61
CA PRO A 84 6.55 -3.09 -13.93
C PRO A 84 7.47 -4.32 -14.07
N GLU A 85 8.68 -4.26 -13.51
CA GLU A 85 9.71 -5.31 -13.58
C GLU A 85 10.11 -5.83 -12.19
N ALA A 86 9.40 -5.39 -11.11
CA ALA A 86 9.73 -5.70 -9.74
C ALA A 86 8.61 -6.49 -9.07
N ARG A 87 8.99 -7.45 -8.22
CA ARG A 87 8.08 -8.24 -7.39
C ARG A 87 8.60 -8.32 -5.96
N THR A 88 7.70 -8.23 -4.99
CA THR A 88 8.04 -8.58 -3.60
C THR A 88 7.76 -10.05 -3.39
N GLU A 89 8.77 -10.85 -3.13
CA GLU A 89 8.61 -12.24 -2.73
C GLU A 89 8.54 -12.37 -1.22
N VAL A 90 7.53 -13.09 -0.75
CA VAL A 90 7.38 -13.49 0.66
C VAL A 90 7.56 -14.99 0.74
N ARG A 91 8.56 -15.46 1.49
CA ARG A 91 8.89 -16.88 1.62
C ARG A 91 8.47 -17.40 2.98
N ALA A 92 8.01 -18.65 3.01
CA ALA A 92 7.81 -19.41 4.23
C ALA A 92 8.40 -20.82 4.05
N PRO A 93 8.96 -21.44 5.12
CA PRO A 93 9.54 -22.77 5.02
C PRO A 93 8.46 -23.82 4.80
N LEU A 94 8.86 -24.97 4.28
CA LEU A 94 7.98 -26.14 4.21
C LEU A 94 7.72 -26.66 5.63
N ASP A 95 6.45 -26.83 5.98
CA ASP A 95 6.06 -27.59 7.17
C ASP A 95 5.92 -29.07 6.81
N THR A 96 6.27 -29.92 7.75
CA THR A 96 6.23 -31.38 7.57
C THR A 96 4.84 -31.99 7.77
N SER A 97 3.89 -31.21 8.28
CA SER A 97 2.61 -31.73 8.77
C SER A 97 1.46 -31.76 7.74
N ASP A 98 1.45 -30.84 6.76
CA ASP A 98 0.42 -30.79 5.72
C ASP A 98 0.98 -30.18 4.42
N GLN A 99 1.04 -30.99 3.36
CA GLN A 99 1.68 -30.58 2.11
C GLN A 99 0.80 -29.69 1.23
N ASP A 100 -0.51 -29.64 1.46
CA ASP A 100 -1.47 -28.96 0.57
C ASP A 100 -2.15 -27.76 1.25
N THR A 101 -1.86 -27.49 2.51
CA THR A 101 -2.42 -26.33 3.21
C THR A 101 -1.49 -25.12 3.13
N VAL A 102 -2.00 -24.05 2.52
CA VAL A 102 -1.28 -22.76 2.44
C VAL A 102 -1.07 -22.19 3.85
N PRO A 103 0.16 -21.80 4.22
CA PRO A 103 0.45 -21.18 5.51
C PRO A 103 -0.42 -19.96 5.77
N SER A 104 -0.96 -19.87 6.99
CA SER A 104 -1.86 -18.76 7.39
C SER A 104 -1.22 -17.39 7.21
N GLU A 105 0.08 -17.29 7.42
CA GLU A 105 0.86 -16.05 7.26
C GLU A 105 0.88 -15.56 5.81
N LEU A 106 0.97 -16.46 4.84
CA LEU A 106 0.93 -16.11 3.41
C LEU A 106 -0.49 -15.81 2.95
N ARG A 107 -1.47 -16.60 3.44
CA ARG A 107 -2.89 -16.35 3.17
C ARG A 107 -3.33 -14.98 3.69
N ASP A 108 -2.87 -14.59 4.87
CA ASP A 108 -3.17 -13.28 5.47
C ASP A 108 -2.71 -12.12 4.57
N VAL A 109 -1.55 -12.24 3.91
CA VAL A 109 -1.04 -11.20 3.00
C VAL A 109 -1.99 -10.95 1.83
N VAL A 110 -2.63 -11.98 1.31
CA VAL A 110 -3.51 -11.90 0.13
C VAL A 110 -5.00 -11.94 0.49
N LEU A 111 -5.34 -11.85 1.77
CA LEU A 111 -6.70 -12.04 2.26
C LEU A 111 -7.71 -11.07 1.64
N ALA A 112 -7.30 -9.84 1.33
CA ALA A 112 -8.14 -8.88 0.62
C ALA A 112 -8.42 -9.26 -0.85
N ILE A 113 -7.64 -10.16 -1.43
CA ILE A 113 -7.85 -10.68 -2.78
C ILE A 113 -8.70 -11.96 -2.73
N VAL A 114 -8.28 -12.93 -1.91
CA VAL A 114 -8.92 -14.25 -1.88
C VAL A 114 -10.19 -14.26 -1.03
N ARG A 115 -10.38 -13.33 -0.09
CA ARG A 115 -11.47 -13.28 0.90
C ARG A 115 -11.48 -14.60 1.70
N GLU A 116 -12.62 -15.29 1.71
CA GLU A 116 -12.78 -16.63 2.31
C GLU A 116 -12.74 -17.76 1.29
N ARG A 117 -12.51 -17.46 0.02
CA ARG A 117 -12.44 -18.49 -1.03
C ARG A 117 -11.28 -19.43 -0.75
N PRO A 118 -11.44 -20.75 -0.97
CA PRO A 118 -10.37 -21.71 -0.77
C PRO A 118 -9.23 -21.45 -1.75
N LEU A 119 -8.00 -21.70 -1.29
CA LEU A 119 -6.82 -21.77 -2.15
C LEU A 119 -6.55 -23.24 -2.46
N GLU A 120 -6.64 -23.58 -3.73
CA GLU A 120 -6.54 -24.95 -4.23
C GLU A 120 -5.41 -25.05 -5.26
N PRO A 121 -4.83 -26.24 -5.47
CA PRO A 121 -3.87 -26.46 -6.54
C PRO A 121 -4.48 -26.19 -7.92
N VAL A 122 -3.88 -25.27 -8.70
CA VAL A 122 -4.36 -24.90 -10.04
C VAL A 122 -3.40 -25.32 -11.15
N ALA A 123 -2.12 -25.51 -10.83
CA ALA A 123 -1.11 -26.00 -11.78
C ALA A 123 0.05 -26.68 -11.07
N ARG A 124 0.72 -27.58 -11.78
CA ARG A 124 2.02 -28.13 -11.40
C ARG A 124 3.02 -27.81 -12.48
N ILE A 125 4.21 -27.34 -12.09
CA ILE A 125 5.29 -26.96 -13.01
C ILE A 125 6.58 -27.60 -12.51
N SER A 126 7.17 -28.44 -13.37
CA SER A 126 8.51 -29.01 -13.18
C SER A 126 9.50 -28.23 -14.05
N THR A 127 10.65 -27.89 -13.51
CA THR A 127 11.67 -27.10 -14.19
C THR A 127 13.02 -27.74 -14.00
N GLU A 128 13.72 -28.02 -15.09
CA GLU A 128 15.15 -28.31 -15.08
C GLU A 128 15.87 -26.97 -15.30
N ARG A 129 16.58 -26.48 -14.29
CA ARG A 129 17.21 -25.16 -14.27
C ARG A 129 18.73 -25.27 -14.31
N GLU A 130 19.34 -24.61 -15.28
CA GLU A 130 20.78 -24.34 -15.30
C GLU A 130 20.99 -22.88 -14.92
N THR A 131 21.74 -22.63 -13.83
CA THR A 131 21.96 -21.28 -13.30
C THR A 131 23.40 -20.81 -13.56
N GLN A 132 23.57 -19.54 -13.91
CA GLN A 132 24.85 -18.84 -13.95
C GLN A 132 24.77 -17.59 -13.08
N VAL A 133 25.67 -17.49 -12.09
CA VAL A 133 25.79 -16.31 -11.23
C VAL A 133 26.89 -15.42 -11.79
N LEU A 134 26.56 -14.15 -11.99
CA LEU A 134 27.46 -13.13 -12.55
C LEU A 134 28.04 -12.29 -11.42
N TYR A 135 29.35 -12.22 -11.32
CA TYR A 135 30.06 -11.50 -10.27
C TYR A 135 30.79 -10.27 -10.81
N GLY A 136 30.81 -9.22 -10.00
CA GLY A 136 31.62 -8.02 -10.19
C GLY A 136 33.10 -8.22 -9.84
N ALA A 137 33.93 -7.22 -10.16
CA ALA A 137 35.37 -7.23 -9.86
C ALA A 137 35.68 -7.26 -8.35
N ASP A 138 34.74 -6.86 -7.52
CA ASP A 138 34.80 -6.91 -6.05
C ASP A 138 34.35 -8.25 -5.47
N GLY A 139 33.92 -9.20 -6.31
CA GLY A 139 33.41 -10.51 -5.94
C GLY A 139 31.95 -10.48 -5.47
N ALA A 140 31.25 -9.34 -5.58
CA ALA A 140 29.82 -9.27 -5.29
C ALA A 140 29.00 -9.93 -6.43
N ALA A 141 27.98 -10.71 -6.09
CA ALA A 141 27.03 -11.22 -7.08
C ALA A 141 26.18 -10.05 -7.59
N LEU A 142 26.11 -9.88 -8.91
CA LEU A 142 25.41 -8.79 -9.59
C LEU A 142 24.05 -9.24 -10.13
N ALA A 143 24.02 -10.39 -10.77
CA ALA A 143 22.83 -10.94 -11.38
C ALA A 143 22.89 -12.47 -11.47
N GLU A 144 21.74 -13.09 -11.61
CA GLU A 144 21.57 -14.51 -11.88
C GLU A 144 20.89 -14.68 -13.25
N PHE A 145 21.47 -15.49 -14.09
CA PHE A 145 20.87 -15.95 -15.33
C PHE A 145 20.45 -17.40 -15.18
N SER A 146 19.18 -17.69 -15.44
CA SER A 146 18.62 -19.04 -15.42
C SER A 146 18.15 -19.46 -16.81
N ASN A 147 18.53 -20.66 -17.22
CA ASN A 147 18.05 -21.35 -18.41
C ASN A 147 17.13 -22.49 -17.97
N ASP A 148 15.83 -22.32 -18.18
CA ASP A 148 14.77 -23.20 -17.69
C ASP A 148 14.17 -24.05 -18.81
N HIS A 149 14.21 -25.38 -18.67
CA HIS A 149 13.37 -26.31 -19.41
C HIS A 149 12.15 -26.64 -18.58
N VAL A 150 10.99 -26.26 -19.04
CA VAL A 150 9.75 -26.28 -18.24
C VAL A 150 8.77 -27.28 -18.80
N THR A 151 8.23 -28.12 -17.91
CA THR A 151 7.12 -29.04 -18.16
C THR A 151 5.98 -28.69 -17.20
N ALA A 152 4.77 -28.45 -17.71
CA ALA A 152 3.67 -27.96 -16.89
C ALA A 152 2.34 -28.64 -17.19
N TRP A 153 1.50 -28.69 -16.17
CA TRP A 153 0.14 -29.26 -16.20
C TRP A 153 -0.81 -28.30 -15.47
N ALA A 154 -1.95 -27.95 -16.08
CA ALA A 154 -3.05 -27.34 -15.36
C ALA A 154 -3.80 -28.39 -14.51
N ALA A 155 -4.27 -28.00 -13.31
CA ALA A 155 -4.97 -28.95 -12.44
C ALA A 155 -6.38 -29.29 -12.90
N ALA A 156 -7.06 -28.38 -13.60
CA ALA A 156 -8.39 -28.58 -14.16
C ALA A 156 -8.41 -28.32 -15.68
N ALA A 157 -9.24 -29.07 -16.40
CA ALA A 157 -9.58 -28.75 -17.77
C ALA A 157 -10.47 -27.50 -17.79
N PRO A 158 -10.45 -26.68 -18.87
CA PRO A 158 -11.41 -25.61 -19.05
C PRO A 158 -12.86 -26.14 -18.93
N GLU A 159 -13.78 -25.39 -18.31
CA GLU A 159 -15.18 -25.78 -18.19
C GLU A 159 -15.75 -26.17 -19.57
N GLY A 160 -16.33 -27.37 -19.63
CA GLY A 160 -16.92 -27.93 -20.86
C GLY A 160 -15.97 -28.78 -21.73
N SER A 161 -14.75 -29.06 -21.26
CA SER A 161 -13.80 -29.95 -21.95
C SER A 161 -13.73 -31.31 -21.24
N ASP A 162 -14.04 -32.39 -21.96
CA ASP A 162 -13.86 -33.80 -21.50
C ASP A 162 -12.40 -34.28 -21.58
N THR A 163 -11.47 -33.41 -21.98
CA THR A 163 -10.07 -33.78 -22.18
C THR A 163 -9.21 -33.42 -20.96
N ARG A 164 -8.34 -34.36 -20.51
CA ARG A 164 -7.28 -34.06 -19.54
C ARG A 164 -6.49 -32.82 -20.03
N PRO A 165 -6.11 -31.90 -19.10
CA PRO A 165 -5.26 -30.79 -19.47
C PRO A 165 -4.01 -31.30 -20.18
N ALA A 166 -3.70 -30.71 -21.34
CA ALA A 166 -2.54 -31.10 -22.11
C ALA A 166 -1.26 -30.67 -21.36
N GLN A 167 -0.26 -31.56 -21.33
CA GLN A 167 1.08 -31.20 -20.92
C GLN A 167 1.61 -30.12 -21.86
N GLN A 168 2.22 -29.09 -21.29
CA GLN A 168 2.88 -28.02 -22.01
C GLN A 168 4.39 -28.11 -21.74
N GLU A 169 5.19 -27.95 -22.77
CA GLU A 169 6.65 -27.91 -22.66
C GLU A 169 7.18 -26.68 -23.36
N TRP A 170 8.15 -26.00 -22.75
CA TRP A 170 8.84 -24.87 -23.33
C TRP A 170 10.18 -24.60 -22.67
N ARG A 171 10.96 -23.76 -23.26
CA ARG A 171 12.21 -23.27 -22.72
C ARG A 171 12.15 -21.76 -22.57
N GLU A 172 12.64 -21.24 -21.46
CA GLU A 172 12.71 -19.81 -21.18
C GLU A 172 13.98 -19.44 -20.45
N TRP A 173 14.38 -18.20 -20.58
CA TRP A 173 15.47 -17.61 -19.83
C TRP A 173 14.92 -16.57 -18.85
N GLU A 174 15.49 -16.57 -17.64
CA GLU A 174 15.23 -15.55 -16.61
C GLU A 174 16.54 -14.85 -16.29
N LEU A 175 16.47 -13.54 -16.10
CA LEU A 175 17.57 -12.70 -15.66
C LEU A 175 17.11 -11.89 -14.47
N GLU A 176 17.72 -12.11 -13.31
CA GLU A 176 17.36 -11.50 -12.04
C GLU A 176 18.56 -10.75 -11.46
N LEU A 177 18.35 -9.52 -10.97
CA LEU A 177 19.36 -8.78 -10.21
C LEU A 177 19.46 -9.33 -8.79
N THR A 178 20.67 -9.42 -8.26
CA THR A 178 20.89 -9.81 -6.85
C THR A 178 20.73 -8.59 -5.91
N GLU A 179 20.39 -8.83 -4.64
CA GLU A 179 20.22 -7.77 -3.63
C GLU A 179 21.51 -6.93 -3.39
N ALA A 180 22.68 -7.48 -3.72
CA ALA A 180 23.96 -6.79 -3.52
C ALA A 180 24.18 -5.60 -4.46
N ASP A 181 23.40 -5.47 -5.54
CA ASP A 181 23.54 -4.38 -6.53
C ASP A 181 22.59 -3.20 -6.28
N GLU A 182 22.15 -3.01 -5.03
CA GLU A 182 21.43 -1.81 -4.62
C GLU A 182 22.38 -0.62 -4.46
N THR A 183 22.64 0.08 -5.55
CA THR A 183 23.35 1.37 -5.49
C THR A 183 22.38 2.42 -4.93
N ASN A 184 22.57 2.84 -3.69
CA ASN A 184 21.72 3.80 -2.96
C ASN A 184 20.25 3.31 -2.71
N GLY A 185 20.00 2.01 -2.58
CA GLY A 185 18.65 1.46 -2.32
C GLY A 185 17.74 1.43 -3.54
N ALA A 186 18.30 1.50 -4.76
CA ALA A 186 17.57 1.31 -6.01
C ALA A 186 18.26 0.25 -6.87
N PRO A 187 17.50 -0.64 -7.56
CA PRO A 187 18.06 -1.67 -8.41
C PRO A 187 18.81 -1.08 -9.61
N ASN A 188 19.92 -1.71 -10.02
CA ASN A 188 20.74 -1.28 -11.15
C ASN A 188 20.09 -1.66 -12.51
N THR A 189 19.08 -0.89 -12.90
CA THR A 189 18.33 -1.12 -14.15
C THR A 189 19.20 -0.95 -15.41
N GLU A 190 20.32 -0.23 -15.34
CA GLU A 190 21.25 -0.08 -16.46
C GLU A 190 21.99 -1.40 -16.71
N LEU A 191 22.46 -2.07 -15.67
CA LEU A 191 23.07 -3.39 -15.79
C LEU A 191 22.07 -4.41 -16.33
N LEU A 192 20.86 -4.44 -15.78
CA LEU A 192 19.79 -5.33 -16.24
C LEU A 192 19.52 -5.13 -17.73
N THR A 193 19.52 -3.89 -18.20
CA THR A 193 19.30 -3.58 -19.63
C THR A 193 20.46 -4.07 -20.50
N ARG A 194 21.71 -3.90 -20.08
CA ARG A 194 22.88 -4.39 -20.81
C ARG A 194 22.90 -5.92 -20.92
N LEU A 195 22.60 -6.60 -19.80
CA LEU A 195 22.52 -8.06 -19.77
C LEU A 195 21.35 -8.56 -20.63
N SER A 196 20.18 -7.89 -20.56
CA SER A 196 19.02 -8.21 -21.40
C SER A 196 19.32 -8.11 -22.89
N ASN A 197 20.04 -7.07 -23.32
CA ASN A 197 20.44 -6.91 -24.72
C ASN A 197 21.32 -8.08 -25.21
N ARG A 198 22.19 -8.61 -24.34
CA ARG A 198 23.00 -9.81 -24.68
C ARG A 198 22.11 -11.04 -24.95
N LEU A 199 20.98 -11.18 -24.21
CA LEU A 199 20.02 -12.27 -24.42
C LEU A 199 19.25 -12.08 -25.73
N LEU A 200 18.82 -10.84 -26.04
CA LEU A 200 18.15 -10.50 -27.30
C LEU A 200 19.07 -10.75 -28.52
N ASP A 201 20.34 -10.36 -28.40
CA ASP A 201 21.34 -10.59 -29.46
C ASP A 201 21.58 -12.09 -29.70
N ALA A 202 21.41 -12.94 -28.70
CA ALA A 202 21.47 -14.39 -28.78
C ALA A 202 20.22 -15.05 -29.40
N GLY A 203 19.19 -14.25 -29.72
CA GLY A 203 17.96 -14.71 -30.35
C GLY A 203 16.80 -14.97 -29.41
N ALA A 204 16.89 -14.54 -28.15
CA ALA A 204 15.76 -14.54 -27.24
C ALA A 204 14.75 -13.45 -27.61
N THR A 205 13.49 -13.63 -27.22
CA THR A 205 12.46 -12.60 -27.32
C THR A 205 11.85 -12.32 -25.95
N PRO A 206 11.42 -11.09 -25.63
CA PRO A 206 10.75 -10.84 -24.37
C PRO A 206 9.57 -11.79 -24.19
N ALA A 207 9.43 -12.36 -23.00
CA ALA A 207 8.36 -13.33 -22.74
C ALA A 207 6.98 -12.71 -22.91
N GLY A 208 6.08 -13.43 -23.58
CA GLY A 208 4.69 -13.03 -23.81
C GLY A 208 3.81 -13.16 -22.58
N HIS A 209 4.32 -13.71 -21.46
CA HIS A 209 3.57 -13.99 -20.23
C HIS A 209 4.30 -13.44 -18.99
N ALA A 210 3.52 -12.91 -18.05
CA ALA A 210 4.07 -12.32 -16.83
C ALA A 210 4.68 -13.36 -15.85
N SER A 211 4.31 -14.63 -15.98
CA SER A 211 4.82 -15.75 -15.17
C SER A 211 4.58 -17.10 -15.87
N LYS A 212 5.33 -18.14 -15.44
CA LYS A 212 5.09 -19.53 -15.87
C LYS A 212 3.61 -19.95 -15.63
N LEU A 213 3.05 -19.57 -14.49
CA LEU A 213 1.63 -19.85 -14.18
C LEU A 213 0.68 -19.19 -15.18
N ALA A 214 0.90 -17.91 -15.52
CA ALA A 214 0.09 -17.19 -16.48
C ALA A 214 0.09 -17.87 -17.87
N ARG A 215 1.23 -18.41 -18.28
CA ARG A 215 1.36 -19.20 -19.52
C ARG A 215 0.52 -20.48 -19.46
N VAL A 216 0.60 -21.23 -18.35
CA VAL A 216 -0.12 -22.51 -18.19
C VAL A 216 -1.63 -22.31 -18.17
N LEU A 217 -2.11 -21.28 -17.47
CA LEU A 217 -3.55 -21.00 -17.33
C LEU A 217 -4.13 -20.28 -18.55
N GLY A 218 -3.30 -19.85 -19.52
CA GLY A 218 -3.76 -19.01 -20.63
C GLY A 218 -4.32 -17.67 -20.17
N THR A 219 -4.06 -17.30 -18.93
CA THR A 219 -4.43 -16.01 -18.40
C THR A 219 -3.49 -14.97 -19.02
N THR A 220 -3.99 -14.26 -20.02
CA THR A 220 -3.46 -12.93 -20.28
C THR A 220 -3.54 -12.16 -18.97
N ALA A 221 -2.42 -11.59 -18.52
CA ALA A 221 -2.39 -10.72 -17.35
C ALA A 221 -3.60 -9.79 -17.42
N ARG A 222 -4.52 -9.94 -16.44
CA ARG A 222 -5.82 -9.24 -16.32
C ARG A 222 -6.41 -8.96 -17.70
N PRO A 223 -7.54 -9.56 -18.13
CA PRO A 223 -8.10 -9.29 -19.46
C PRO A 223 -7.87 -7.81 -19.71
N GLU A 224 -7.18 -7.48 -20.81
CA GLU A 224 -6.77 -6.10 -21.14
C GLU A 224 -7.88 -5.22 -20.62
N ARG A 225 -7.56 -4.34 -19.66
CA ARG A 225 -8.59 -3.52 -19.00
C ARG A 225 -9.53 -3.13 -20.11
N SER A 226 -10.78 -3.63 -20.08
CA SER A 226 -11.84 -3.05 -20.90
C SER A 226 -11.54 -1.57 -20.88
N GLU A 227 -11.34 -0.95 -22.02
CA GLU A 227 -10.76 0.39 -22.20
C GLU A 227 -10.96 1.25 -20.96
N PRO A 228 -9.93 1.90 -20.41
CA PRO A 228 -10.01 2.53 -19.10
C PRO A 228 -11.31 3.33 -19.06
N PRO A 229 -12.13 3.23 -18.01
CA PRO A 229 -13.47 3.80 -18.01
C PRO A 229 -13.41 5.19 -18.60
N THR A 230 -14.25 5.47 -19.60
CA THR A 230 -14.27 6.78 -20.29
C THR A 230 -14.61 7.91 -19.34
N ASP A 231 -15.40 7.60 -18.30
CA ASP A 231 -15.69 8.54 -17.22
C ASP A 231 -14.48 8.75 -16.30
N PRO A 232 -14.01 10.01 -16.12
CA PRO A 232 -12.86 10.32 -15.28
C PRO A 232 -13.05 9.96 -13.80
N VAL A 233 -14.28 10.06 -13.27
CA VAL A 233 -14.57 9.74 -11.87
C VAL A 233 -14.50 8.23 -11.66
N HIS A 234 -15.10 7.47 -12.56
CA HIS A 234 -15.07 6.02 -12.53
C HIS A 234 -13.61 5.48 -12.58
N ARG A 235 -12.80 6.05 -13.47
CA ARG A 235 -11.36 5.73 -13.55
C ARG A 235 -10.63 6.04 -12.23
N ALA A 236 -10.89 7.23 -11.67
CA ALA A 236 -10.27 7.63 -10.41
C ALA A 236 -10.68 6.71 -9.24
N VAL A 237 -11.92 6.23 -9.19
CA VAL A 237 -12.36 5.26 -8.18
C VAL A 237 -11.66 3.92 -8.40
N ALA A 238 -11.58 3.42 -9.63
CA ALA A 238 -10.89 2.17 -9.95
C ALA A 238 -9.41 2.18 -9.52
N GLU A 239 -8.71 3.31 -9.76
CA GLU A 239 -7.35 3.51 -9.29
C GLU A 239 -7.26 3.48 -7.75
N GLN A 240 -8.20 4.15 -7.06
CA GLN A 240 -8.20 4.16 -5.60
C GLN A 240 -8.60 2.82 -4.98
N VAL A 241 -9.43 1.99 -5.64
CA VAL A 241 -9.71 0.62 -5.20
C VAL A 241 -8.46 -0.26 -5.32
N THR A 242 -7.71 -0.13 -6.40
CA THR A 242 -6.41 -0.80 -6.56
C THR A 242 -5.41 -0.38 -5.45
N GLU A 243 -5.33 0.92 -5.16
CA GLU A 243 -4.54 1.46 -4.06
C GLU A 243 -5.00 0.93 -2.69
N LEU A 244 -6.31 0.78 -2.47
CA LEU A 244 -6.86 0.25 -1.23
C LEU A 244 -6.38 -1.18 -0.96
N LEU A 245 -6.36 -2.05 -1.99
CA LEU A 245 -5.83 -3.41 -1.88
C LEU A 245 -4.32 -3.44 -1.60
N ALA A 246 -3.57 -2.49 -2.16
CA ALA A 246 -2.15 -2.36 -1.86
C ALA A 246 -1.92 -1.94 -0.40
N TRP A 247 -2.67 -0.96 0.10
CA TRP A 247 -2.57 -0.53 1.50
C TRP A 247 -3.14 -1.55 2.48
N ASP A 248 -4.12 -2.38 2.09
CA ASP A 248 -4.55 -3.52 2.91
C ASP A 248 -3.36 -4.44 3.23
N ARG A 249 -2.60 -4.84 2.21
CA ARG A 249 -1.39 -5.67 2.40
C ARG A 249 -0.35 -4.98 3.28
N ALA A 250 -0.13 -3.69 3.07
CA ALA A 250 0.83 -2.91 3.85
C ALA A 250 0.42 -2.80 5.34
N VAL A 251 -0.88 -2.60 5.64
CA VAL A 251 -1.42 -2.58 7.01
C VAL A 251 -1.28 -3.95 7.69
N ARG A 252 -1.54 -5.06 6.97
CA ARG A 252 -1.33 -6.42 7.49
C ARG A 252 0.13 -6.70 7.79
N ALA A 253 1.02 -6.09 7.05
CA ALA A 253 2.47 -6.17 7.25
C ALA A 253 3.01 -5.24 8.33
N ASP A 254 2.16 -4.40 8.93
CA ASP A 254 2.55 -3.32 9.86
C ASP A 254 3.65 -2.42 9.25
N ALA A 255 3.53 -2.14 7.94
CA ALA A 255 4.47 -1.28 7.24
C ALA A 255 4.31 0.19 7.69
N ASP A 256 5.42 0.93 7.63
CA ASP A 256 5.44 2.34 8.04
C ASP A 256 4.40 3.17 7.28
N ASP A 257 3.71 4.08 7.97
CA ASP A 257 2.65 4.96 7.46
C ASP A 257 1.45 4.26 6.77
N ALA A 258 1.40 2.91 6.73
CA ALA A 258 0.38 2.14 5.99
C ALA A 258 -1.05 2.45 6.45
N VAL A 259 -1.29 2.52 7.76
CA VAL A 259 -2.60 2.87 8.33
C VAL A 259 -3.02 4.28 7.89
N HIS A 260 -2.09 5.23 7.84
CA HIS A 260 -2.36 6.57 7.35
C HIS A 260 -2.78 6.57 5.88
N GLN A 261 -2.01 5.93 5.03
CA GLN A 261 -2.25 5.89 3.59
C GLN A 261 -3.57 5.17 3.27
N MET A 262 -3.87 4.06 3.91
CA MET A 262 -5.15 3.39 3.77
C MET A 262 -6.33 4.31 4.13
N ARG A 263 -6.23 5.07 5.22
CA ARG A 263 -7.25 6.08 5.59
C ARG A 263 -7.34 7.23 4.59
N VAL A 264 -6.23 7.63 3.97
CA VAL A 264 -6.22 8.63 2.88
C VAL A 264 -7.00 8.11 1.68
N THR A 265 -6.71 6.88 1.25
CA THR A 265 -7.36 6.21 0.12
C THR A 265 -8.86 6.04 0.36
N ILE A 266 -9.27 5.54 1.53
CA ILE A 266 -10.70 5.45 1.92
C ILE A 266 -11.39 6.82 1.82
N ARG A 267 -10.75 7.90 2.28
CA ARG A 267 -11.34 9.24 2.19
C ARG A 267 -11.46 9.73 0.75
N LYS A 268 -10.51 9.39 -0.12
CA LYS A 268 -10.57 9.72 -1.55
C LYS A 268 -11.73 8.99 -2.23
N ILE A 269 -11.84 7.67 -2.02
CA ILE A 269 -12.96 6.87 -2.55
C ILE A 269 -14.29 7.46 -2.10
N ARG A 270 -14.46 7.72 -0.81
CA ARG A 270 -15.70 8.33 -0.27
C ARG A 270 -16.01 9.70 -0.88
N SER A 271 -14.99 10.51 -1.16
CA SER A 271 -15.21 11.81 -1.80
C SER A 271 -15.64 11.66 -3.24
N LEU A 272 -15.03 10.76 -4.00
CA LEU A 272 -15.36 10.48 -5.39
C LEU A 272 -16.77 9.89 -5.51
N LEU A 273 -17.14 8.90 -4.68
CA LEU A 273 -18.46 8.30 -4.67
C LEU A 273 -19.56 9.30 -4.26
N ALA A 274 -19.31 10.16 -3.26
CA ALA A 274 -20.27 11.19 -2.84
C ALA A 274 -20.47 12.30 -3.89
N ASP A 275 -19.50 12.53 -4.75
CA ASP A 275 -19.61 13.49 -5.85
C ASP A 275 -20.30 12.86 -7.08
N SER A 276 -20.48 11.52 -7.12
CA SER A 276 -21.13 10.77 -8.20
C SER A 276 -22.53 10.27 -7.85
N GLU A 277 -23.07 10.57 -6.66
CA GLU A 277 -24.41 10.12 -6.21
C GLU A 277 -25.54 10.41 -7.22
N ASP A 278 -25.41 11.45 -8.04
CA ASP A 278 -26.40 11.81 -9.05
C ASP A 278 -26.25 11.04 -10.38
N SER A 279 -25.16 10.30 -10.56
CA SER A 279 -24.86 9.55 -11.80
C SER A 279 -25.14 8.06 -11.68
N PHE A 280 -25.31 7.55 -10.46
CA PHE A 280 -25.52 6.13 -10.16
C PHE A 280 -26.65 5.98 -9.14
N GLU A 281 -27.84 5.65 -9.60
CA GLU A 281 -29.02 5.31 -8.76
C GLU A 281 -28.85 3.91 -8.13
N SER A 282 -27.80 3.68 -7.33
CA SER A 282 -27.63 2.43 -6.61
C SER A 282 -27.88 2.64 -5.11
N SER A 283 -28.81 1.87 -4.53
CA SER A 283 -29.02 1.78 -3.07
C SER A 283 -27.73 1.37 -2.34
N ASP A 284 -26.79 0.74 -3.05
CA ASP A 284 -25.56 0.21 -2.53
C ASP A 284 -24.52 1.30 -2.27
N ASN A 285 -24.59 2.45 -2.96
CA ASN A 285 -23.67 3.56 -2.75
C ASN A 285 -23.74 4.10 -1.31
N ALA A 286 -24.92 4.26 -0.73
CA ALA A 286 -25.07 4.73 0.66
C ALA A 286 -24.45 3.74 1.65
N TRP A 287 -24.65 2.44 1.43
CA TRP A 287 -24.06 1.38 2.24
C TRP A 287 -22.53 1.37 2.12
N ILE A 288 -21.97 1.43 0.91
CA ILE A 288 -20.52 1.51 0.66
C ILE A 288 -19.90 2.72 1.41
N LEU A 289 -20.55 3.89 1.32
CA LEU A 289 -20.07 5.10 1.98
C LEU A 289 -20.07 4.97 3.50
N ASP A 290 -21.06 4.28 4.09
CA ASP A 290 -21.14 4.04 5.52
C ASP A 290 -20.10 3.01 5.97
N GLU A 291 -19.90 1.91 5.22
CA GLU A 291 -18.86 0.91 5.50
C GLU A 291 -17.45 1.50 5.45
N LEU A 292 -17.17 2.31 4.44
CA LEU A 292 -15.90 3.03 4.33
C LEU A 292 -15.71 4.02 5.50
N ARG A 293 -16.80 4.61 6.03
CA ARG A 293 -16.73 5.49 7.22
C ARG A 293 -16.38 4.69 8.47
N GLU A 294 -17.04 3.56 8.67
CA GLU A 294 -16.79 2.66 9.80
C GLU A 294 -15.34 2.13 9.77
N LEU A 295 -14.87 1.65 8.63
CA LEU A 295 -13.49 1.19 8.46
C LEU A 295 -12.48 2.31 8.77
N ALA A 296 -12.71 3.54 8.28
CA ALA A 296 -11.86 4.69 8.60
C ALA A 296 -11.85 5.02 10.08
N THR A 297 -12.96 4.79 10.80
CA THR A 297 -13.08 5.01 12.26
C THR A 297 -12.25 3.98 13.01
N VAL A 298 -12.36 2.71 12.65
CA VAL A 298 -11.58 1.63 13.27
C VAL A 298 -10.07 1.85 13.09
N LEU A 299 -9.63 2.12 11.86
CA LEU A 299 -8.24 2.47 11.53
C LEU A 299 -7.78 3.75 12.26
N GLY A 300 -8.72 4.65 12.57
CA GLY A 300 -8.47 5.91 13.25
C GLY A 300 -7.79 5.72 14.60
N THR A 301 -8.22 4.73 15.37
CA THR A 301 -7.66 4.46 16.70
C THR A 301 -6.16 4.14 16.66
N ALA A 302 -5.71 3.38 15.66
CA ALA A 302 -4.28 3.10 15.46
C ALA A 302 -3.54 4.37 15.02
N ARG A 303 -4.04 5.06 13.98
CA ARG A 303 -3.38 6.26 13.46
C ARG A 303 -3.24 7.38 14.49
N ASP A 304 -4.27 7.64 15.28
CA ASP A 304 -4.22 8.69 16.29
C ASP A 304 -3.16 8.39 17.37
N ALA A 305 -3.00 7.11 17.73
CA ALA A 305 -1.96 6.66 18.65
C ALA A 305 -0.54 6.75 18.03
N GLU A 306 -0.40 6.43 16.75
CA GLU A 306 0.86 6.54 15.99
C GLU A 306 1.32 8.00 15.92
N VAL A 307 0.43 8.92 15.55
CA VAL A 307 0.72 10.35 15.49
C VAL A 307 1.17 10.87 16.86
N LEU A 308 0.50 10.46 17.94
CA LEU A 308 0.91 10.85 19.29
C LEU A 308 2.27 10.28 19.67
N ALA A 309 2.58 9.03 19.33
CA ALA A 309 3.88 8.43 19.61
C ALA A 309 5.01 9.17 18.91
N GLN A 310 4.86 9.46 17.62
CA GLN A 310 5.83 10.22 16.82
C GLN A 310 6.01 11.65 17.37
N ARG A 311 4.90 12.32 17.69
CA ARG A 311 4.91 13.69 18.22
C ARG A 311 5.67 13.77 19.53
N TYR A 312 5.39 12.87 20.48
CA TYR A 312 6.07 12.86 21.77
C TYR A 312 7.52 12.43 21.66
N GLN A 313 7.84 11.46 20.80
CA GLN A 313 9.22 11.08 20.54
C GLN A 313 10.03 12.29 20.06
N GLN A 314 9.53 13.00 19.03
CA GLN A 314 10.18 14.19 18.48
C GLN A 314 10.28 15.34 19.50
N ALA A 315 9.25 15.54 20.33
CA ALA A 315 9.25 16.61 21.32
C ALA A 315 10.27 16.33 22.44
N LEU A 316 10.35 15.08 22.90
CA LEU A 316 11.29 14.66 23.95
C LEU A 316 12.75 14.64 23.45
N ASP A 317 12.97 14.33 22.16
CA ASP A 317 14.31 14.30 21.56
C ASP A 317 14.88 15.72 21.33
N LYS A 318 14.02 16.73 21.28
CA LYS A 318 14.41 18.14 21.20
C LYS A 318 14.73 18.78 22.55
N LEU A 319 14.35 18.13 23.64
CA LEU A 319 14.64 18.64 24.98
C LEU A 319 16.07 18.25 25.41
N PRO A 320 16.78 19.14 26.12
CA PRO A 320 17.99 18.75 26.84
C PRO A 320 17.73 17.56 27.76
N PRO A 321 18.67 16.59 27.85
CA PRO A 321 18.47 15.36 28.63
C PRO A 321 18.09 15.61 30.11
N GLU A 322 18.59 16.66 30.71
CA GLU A 322 18.33 17.06 32.10
C GLU A 322 16.90 17.55 32.35
N LEU A 323 16.18 17.91 31.28
CA LEU A 323 14.77 18.31 31.33
C LEU A 323 13.82 17.13 31.09
N VAL A 324 14.31 15.97 30.67
CA VAL A 324 13.56 14.75 30.48
C VAL A 324 13.57 13.94 31.78
N ARG A 325 12.60 14.21 32.67
CA ARG A 325 12.55 13.63 34.01
C ARG A 325 11.49 12.56 34.15
N GLY A 326 11.73 11.62 35.08
CA GLY A 326 10.80 10.56 35.40
C GLY A 326 10.61 9.52 34.28
N ARG A 327 9.49 8.80 34.30
CA ARG A 327 9.15 7.73 33.35
C ARG A 327 8.38 8.22 32.12
N ILE A 328 8.55 9.49 31.76
CA ILE A 328 7.72 10.14 30.73
C ILE A 328 7.78 9.44 29.36
N ARG A 329 8.95 8.97 28.91
CA ARG A 329 9.08 8.21 27.65
C ARG A 329 8.24 6.92 27.69
N GLY A 330 8.32 6.18 28.79
CA GLY A 330 7.54 4.95 28.98
C GLY A 330 6.01 5.18 28.97
N ARG A 331 5.55 6.30 29.52
CA ARG A 331 4.11 6.65 29.54
C ARG A 331 3.64 7.20 28.20
N LEU A 332 4.32 8.19 27.65
CA LEU A 332 3.86 8.89 26.46
C LEU A 332 4.15 8.10 25.18
N VAL A 333 5.44 7.77 24.93
CA VAL A 333 5.85 7.13 23.67
C VAL A 333 5.47 5.65 23.68
N GLU A 334 5.96 4.89 24.66
CA GLU A 334 5.67 3.46 24.76
C GLU A 334 4.16 3.20 24.99
N GLY A 335 3.51 4.05 25.80
CA GLY A 335 2.08 4.01 26.01
C GLY A 335 1.28 4.23 24.73
N ALA A 336 1.70 5.18 23.90
CA ALA A 336 1.08 5.43 22.59
C ALA A 336 1.37 4.28 21.61
N ARG A 337 2.59 3.72 21.58
CA ARG A 337 2.93 2.54 20.79
C ARG A 337 2.07 1.32 21.17
N ARG A 338 1.86 1.07 22.48
CA ARG A 338 0.94 -0.01 22.92
C ARG A 338 -0.49 0.21 22.45
N ARG A 339 -0.97 1.47 22.48
CA ARG A 339 -2.30 1.82 21.92
C ARG A 339 -2.36 1.62 20.42
N TYR A 340 -1.29 1.98 19.69
CA TYR A 340 -1.16 1.71 18.26
C TYR A 340 -1.34 0.21 17.96
N HIS A 341 -0.55 -0.66 18.58
CA HIS A 341 -0.65 -2.11 18.36
C HIS A 341 -2.02 -2.68 18.77
N THR A 342 -2.67 -2.09 19.78
CA THR A 342 -4.04 -2.49 20.15
C THR A 342 -5.04 -2.05 19.07
N GLY A 343 -4.91 -0.82 18.57
CA GLY A 343 -5.71 -0.29 17.47
C GLY A 343 -5.50 -1.07 16.18
N LEU A 344 -4.24 -1.38 15.84
CA LEU A 344 -3.89 -2.18 14.67
C LEU A 344 -4.52 -3.58 14.74
N ARG A 345 -4.42 -4.28 15.88
CA ARG A 345 -5.08 -5.58 16.06
C ARG A 345 -6.59 -5.51 15.84
N ARG A 346 -7.26 -4.46 16.36
CA ARG A 346 -8.71 -4.24 16.12
C ARG A 346 -8.99 -4.00 14.63
N SER A 347 -8.14 -3.23 13.96
CA SER A 347 -8.24 -2.99 12.51
C SER A 347 -8.08 -4.29 11.72
N LEU A 348 -7.10 -5.13 12.07
CA LEU A 348 -6.90 -6.43 11.43
C LEU A 348 -8.07 -7.38 11.65
N ILE A 349 -8.71 -7.38 12.83
CA ILE A 349 -9.94 -8.15 13.08
C ILE A 349 -11.07 -7.65 12.17
N ALA A 350 -11.28 -6.34 12.07
CA ALA A 350 -12.27 -5.78 11.17
C ALA A 350 -12.00 -6.12 9.70
N MET A 351 -10.73 -6.08 9.28
CA MET A 351 -10.27 -6.42 7.92
C MET A 351 -10.30 -7.93 7.61
N ARG A 352 -10.64 -8.78 8.58
CA ARG A 352 -10.90 -10.23 8.41
C ARG A 352 -12.37 -10.57 8.47
N SER A 353 -13.26 -9.58 8.60
CA SER A 353 -14.70 -9.82 8.71
C SER A 353 -15.36 -9.98 7.35
N GLN A 354 -16.44 -10.78 7.29
CA GLN A 354 -17.35 -10.90 6.15
C GLN A 354 -17.82 -9.53 5.64
N ARG A 355 -18.11 -8.61 6.57
CA ARG A 355 -18.54 -7.26 6.28
C ARG A 355 -17.50 -6.48 5.46
N TYR A 356 -16.22 -6.64 5.78
CA TYR A 356 -15.13 -6.04 5.01
C TYR A 356 -14.97 -6.67 3.64
N PHE A 357 -15.09 -8.00 3.54
CA PHE A 357 -15.00 -8.69 2.25
C PHE A 357 -16.15 -8.29 1.34
N HIS A 358 -17.38 -8.20 1.88
CA HIS A 358 -18.52 -7.70 1.11
C HIS A 358 -18.31 -6.25 0.65
N LEU A 359 -17.70 -5.38 1.46
CA LEU A 359 -17.32 -4.03 1.03
C LEU A 359 -16.35 -4.05 -0.17
N LEU A 360 -15.33 -4.92 -0.13
CA LEU A 360 -14.39 -5.05 -1.24
C LEU A 360 -15.07 -5.58 -2.51
N ASP A 361 -15.95 -6.59 -2.38
CA ASP A 361 -16.72 -7.12 -3.51
C ASP A 361 -17.65 -6.05 -4.11
N ALA A 362 -18.31 -5.24 -3.26
CA ALA A 362 -19.16 -4.15 -3.72
C ALA A 362 -18.37 -3.03 -4.43
N LEU A 363 -17.15 -2.72 -3.96
CA LEU A 363 -16.27 -1.76 -4.62
C LEU A 363 -15.77 -2.28 -5.98
N GLU A 364 -15.43 -3.56 -6.07
CA GLU A 364 -15.02 -4.20 -7.33
C GLU A 364 -16.19 -4.29 -8.32
N ALA A 365 -17.39 -4.62 -7.85
CA ALA A 365 -18.61 -4.62 -8.65
C ALA A 365 -18.92 -3.21 -9.19
N TRP A 366 -18.83 -2.19 -8.35
CA TRP A 366 -19.02 -0.79 -8.75
C TRP A 366 -18.01 -0.36 -9.84
N VAL A 367 -16.75 -0.79 -9.73
CA VAL A 367 -15.72 -0.53 -10.75
C VAL A 367 -16.00 -1.30 -12.05
N ALA A 368 -16.65 -2.47 -11.98
CA ALA A 368 -16.99 -3.27 -13.16
C ALA A 368 -18.24 -2.78 -13.89
N GLU A 369 -19.11 -2.03 -13.22
CA GLU A 369 -20.30 -1.43 -13.84
C GLU A 369 -19.90 -0.37 -14.88
N ILE A 370 -20.42 -0.48 -16.10
CA ILE A 370 -20.22 0.55 -17.13
C ILE A 370 -21.27 1.64 -16.89
N PRO A 371 -20.86 2.89 -16.64
CA PRO A 371 -21.82 3.97 -16.46
C PRO A 371 -22.74 4.11 -17.68
N ASP A 372 -24.04 4.10 -17.44
CA ASP A 372 -24.99 4.39 -18.51
C ASP A 372 -24.89 5.88 -18.86
N THR A 373 -24.39 6.20 -20.04
CA THR A 373 -24.08 7.57 -20.48
C THR A 373 -25.30 8.46 -20.70
N ALA A 374 -26.51 8.00 -20.30
CA ALA A 374 -27.78 8.57 -20.69
C ALA A 374 -28.48 9.52 -19.68
N SER A 375 -28.00 9.72 -18.48
CA SER A 375 -28.65 10.66 -17.53
C SER A 375 -27.74 11.84 -17.15
N GLY A 376 -27.70 12.83 -18.02
CA GLY A 376 -26.95 14.06 -17.83
C GLY A 376 -27.78 15.16 -17.19
N GLU A 377 -28.11 15.11 -15.92
CA GLU A 377 -28.37 16.36 -15.18
C GLU A 377 -27.05 16.86 -14.60
N LYS A 378 -26.55 17.91 -15.24
CA LYS A 378 -25.31 18.60 -14.81
C LYS A 378 -25.58 19.30 -13.49
N HIS A 379 -25.13 18.73 -12.38
CA HIS A 379 -24.97 19.52 -11.16
C HIS A 379 -24.06 20.71 -11.46
N ALA A 380 -24.47 21.89 -10.99
CA ALA A 380 -23.68 23.10 -11.18
C ALA A 380 -22.28 22.88 -10.55
N PRO A 381 -21.19 23.02 -11.32
CA PRO A 381 -19.86 22.72 -10.85
C PRO A 381 -19.57 23.53 -9.58
N VAL A 382 -18.99 22.87 -8.56
CA VAL A 382 -18.57 23.54 -7.33
C VAL A 382 -17.50 24.57 -7.71
N THR A 383 -17.88 25.85 -7.76
CA THR A 383 -16.99 26.93 -8.16
C THR A 383 -16.02 27.27 -7.03
N ILE A 384 -14.80 27.70 -7.37
CA ILE A 384 -13.80 28.22 -6.42
C ILE A 384 -14.43 29.32 -5.55
N ASP A 385 -15.18 30.25 -6.16
CA ASP A 385 -15.88 31.34 -5.44
C ASP A 385 -16.90 30.81 -4.42
N GLY A 386 -17.65 29.77 -4.78
CA GLY A 386 -18.62 29.14 -3.88
C GLY A 386 -17.94 28.49 -2.67
N ALA A 387 -16.85 27.75 -2.91
CA ALA A 387 -16.05 27.13 -1.86
C ALA A 387 -15.35 28.19 -0.99
N TYR A 388 -14.78 29.23 -1.57
CA TYR A 388 -14.13 30.33 -0.85
C TYR A 388 -15.11 31.11 0.02
N ARG A 389 -16.34 31.41 -0.48
CA ARG A 389 -17.39 32.03 0.34
C ARG A 389 -17.70 31.27 1.61
N LYS A 390 -17.64 29.92 1.56
CA LYS A 390 -17.84 29.05 2.74
C LYS A 390 -16.67 29.18 3.73
N VAL A 391 -15.41 29.27 3.27
CA VAL A 391 -14.24 29.55 4.13
C VAL A 391 -14.40 30.90 4.82
N ARG A 392 -14.74 31.97 4.06
CA ARG A 392 -14.90 33.32 4.59
C ARG A 392 -16.03 33.42 5.63
N ARG A 393 -17.15 32.70 5.42
CA ARG A 393 -18.25 32.64 6.41
C ARG A 393 -17.78 31.93 7.70
N ALA A 394 -17.05 30.84 7.60
CA ALA A 394 -16.52 30.14 8.75
C ALA A 394 -15.51 30.99 9.52
N ALA A 395 -14.60 31.70 8.83
CA ALA A 395 -13.66 32.64 9.46
C ALA A 395 -14.36 33.80 10.17
N LYS A 396 -15.41 34.37 9.55
CA LYS A 396 -16.22 35.43 10.18
C LYS A 396 -16.99 34.93 11.41
N ALA A 397 -17.46 33.70 11.41
CA ALA A 397 -18.11 33.09 12.56
C ALA A 397 -17.11 32.87 13.70
N ALA A 398 -15.91 32.35 13.39
CA ALA A 398 -14.85 32.16 14.39
C ALA A 398 -14.40 33.46 15.07
N ALA A 399 -14.37 34.58 14.33
CA ALA A 399 -14.04 35.89 14.87
C ALA A 399 -15.10 36.46 15.84
N ARG A 400 -16.28 35.87 15.92
CA ARG A 400 -17.38 36.27 16.82
C ARG A 400 -17.48 35.47 18.09
N VAL A 401 -16.62 34.44 18.27
CA VAL A 401 -16.60 33.65 19.49
C VAL A 401 -16.06 34.49 20.63
N GLU A 402 -16.79 34.49 21.75
CA GLU A 402 -16.47 35.27 22.93
C GLU A 402 -15.08 34.93 23.50
N PRO A 403 -14.36 35.93 24.05
CA PRO A 403 -13.12 35.66 24.80
C PRO A 403 -13.43 34.73 25.99
N GLY A 404 -12.66 33.65 26.14
CA GLY A 404 -12.84 32.64 27.20
C GLY A 404 -13.62 31.40 26.78
N ALA A 405 -14.35 31.42 25.67
CA ALA A 405 -15.04 30.24 25.13
C ALA A 405 -14.09 29.39 24.26
N GLU A 406 -13.04 28.79 24.90
CA GLU A 406 -11.97 28.06 24.19
C GLU A 406 -12.52 26.88 23.38
N HIS A 407 -13.42 26.08 23.96
CA HIS A 407 -14.02 24.94 23.27
C HIS A 407 -14.81 25.36 22.00
N GLU A 408 -15.61 26.44 22.09
CA GLU A 408 -16.34 26.95 20.93
C GLU A 408 -15.40 27.51 19.87
N ARG A 409 -14.29 28.11 20.30
CA ARG A 409 -13.24 28.62 19.41
C ARG A 409 -12.58 27.47 18.65
N ASP A 410 -12.22 26.38 19.33
CA ASP A 410 -11.62 25.20 18.69
C ASP A 410 -12.57 24.57 17.67
N LEU A 411 -13.86 24.46 17.98
CA LEU A 411 -14.88 23.99 17.04
C LEU A 411 -15.01 24.92 15.82
N ALA A 412 -14.91 26.23 16.01
CA ALA A 412 -14.98 27.20 14.93
C ALA A 412 -13.75 27.12 14.02
N LEU A 413 -12.54 26.99 14.57
CA LEU A 413 -11.30 26.76 13.84
C LEU A 413 -11.33 25.44 13.05
N HIS A 414 -11.86 24.38 13.66
CA HIS A 414 -12.06 23.11 12.95
C HIS A 414 -13.02 23.23 11.75
N ARG A 415 -14.08 24.06 11.85
CA ARG A 415 -14.95 24.36 10.69
C ARG A 415 -14.20 25.07 9.58
N ILE A 416 -13.33 26.05 9.90
CA ILE A 416 -12.48 26.72 8.89
C ILE A 416 -11.60 25.69 8.19
N ARG A 417 -10.92 24.79 8.93
CA ARG A 417 -10.07 23.72 8.39
C ARG A 417 -10.84 22.84 7.39
N LYS A 418 -12.04 22.38 7.75
CA LYS A 418 -12.88 21.57 6.85
C LYS A 418 -13.23 22.31 5.55
N ARG A 419 -13.55 23.62 5.63
CA ARG A 419 -13.88 24.43 4.45
C ARG A 419 -12.66 24.73 3.60
N ALA A 420 -11.52 25.05 4.22
CA ALA A 420 -10.24 25.23 3.51
C ALA A 420 -9.80 23.95 2.78
N LYS A 421 -9.96 22.76 3.42
CA LYS A 421 -9.70 21.48 2.80
C LYS A 421 -10.54 21.25 1.54
N ARG A 422 -11.85 21.54 1.61
CA ARG A 422 -12.74 21.42 0.43
C ARG A 422 -12.33 22.40 -0.68
N LEU A 423 -12.04 23.69 -0.35
CA LEU A 423 -11.54 24.66 -1.32
C LEU A 423 -10.25 24.20 -1.99
N ARG A 424 -9.31 23.64 -1.22
CA ARG A 424 -8.07 23.09 -1.75
C ARG A 424 -8.31 22.04 -2.84
N TYR A 425 -9.20 21.08 -2.59
CA TYR A 425 -9.51 20.04 -3.58
C TYR A 425 -10.24 20.60 -4.80
N THR A 426 -11.23 21.49 -4.61
CA THR A 426 -11.89 22.18 -5.72
C THR A 426 -10.89 22.94 -6.59
N ALA A 427 -9.99 23.71 -5.96
CA ALA A 427 -8.97 24.48 -6.68
C ALA A 427 -7.96 23.58 -7.41
N ALA A 428 -7.55 22.47 -6.82
CA ALA A 428 -6.68 21.50 -7.48
C ALA A 428 -7.36 20.87 -8.72
N ALA A 429 -8.62 20.47 -8.59
CA ALA A 429 -9.40 19.88 -9.68
C ALA A 429 -9.65 20.86 -10.86
N THR A 430 -9.68 22.18 -10.58
CA THR A 430 -9.88 23.24 -11.59
C THR A 430 -8.57 23.86 -12.10
N GLY A 431 -7.40 23.31 -11.72
CA GLY A 431 -6.10 23.84 -12.14
C GLY A 431 -5.66 25.14 -11.44
N ALA A 432 -6.41 25.63 -10.46
CA ALA A 432 -6.08 26.84 -9.71
C ALA A 432 -5.03 26.58 -8.61
N THR A 433 -3.81 26.22 -9.03
CA THR A 433 -2.71 25.74 -8.15
C THR A 433 -2.43 26.71 -7.01
N HIS A 434 -2.36 28.02 -7.29
CA HIS A 434 -2.06 29.02 -6.27
C HIS A 434 -3.14 29.09 -5.17
N VAL A 435 -4.41 28.99 -5.52
CA VAL A 435 -5.52 28.93 -4.54
C VAL A 435 -5.42 27.64 -3.71
N SER A 436 -5.12 26.53 -4.35
CA SER A 436 -4.93 25.23 -3.69
C SER A 436 -3.80 25.30 -2.66
N GLU A 437 -2.65 25.89 -3.00
CA GLU A 437 -1.51 26.06 -2.10
C GLU A 437 -1.87 26.93 -0.89
N GLN A 438 -2.53 28.07 -1.08
CA GLN A 438 -2.93 28.93 0.04
C GLN A 438 -3.98 28.25 0.94
N ALA A 439 -4.89 27.49 0.37
CA ALA A 439 -5.85 26.69 1.14
C ALA A 439 -5.15 25.54 1.90
N LYS A 440 -4.08 24.94 1.34
CA LYS A 440 -3.23 23.95 2.01
C LYS A 440 -2.55 24.55 3.24
N VAL A 441 -2.01 25.77 3.15
CA VAL A 441 -1.40 26.48 4.30
C VAL A 441 -2.38 26.59 5.46
N ILE A 442 -3.62 27.02 5.21
CA ILE A 442 -4.65 27.13 6.25
C ILE A 442 -4.99 25.75 6.82
N GLN A 443 -5.10 24.73 5.97
CA GLN A 443 -5.41 23.37 6.39
C GLN A 443 -4.32 22.81 7.31
N THR A 444 -3.04 23.01 6.99
CA THR A 444 -1.89 22.56 7.78
C THR A 444 -1.86 23.31 9.12
N LEU A 445 -1.92 24.63 9.09
CA LEU A 445 -1.90 25.48 10.28
C LEU A 445 -2.98 25.09 11.30
N LEU A 446 -4.20 24.88 10.82
CA LEU A 446 -5.31 24.45 11.68
C LEU A 446 -5.29 22.96 11.99
N GLY A 447 -4.50 22.16 11.26
CA GLY A 447 -4.14 20.80 11.63
C GLY A 447 -3.27 20.80 12.88
N ASP A 448 -2.16 21.53 12.83
CA ASP A 448 -1.21 21.66 13.93
C ASP A 448 -1.87 22.20 15.20
N HIS A 449 -2.78 23.19 15.03
CA HIS A 449 -3.60 23.68 16.15
C HIS A 449 -4.47 22.59 16.77
N GLN A 450 -5.21 21.84 15.95
CA GLN A 450 -6.08 20.76 16.45
C GLN A 450 -5.26 19.65 17.15
N ASP A 451 -4.14 19.28 16.57
CA ASP A 451 -3.25 18.27 17.12
C ASP A 451 -2.65 18.73 18.46
N SER A 452 -2.35 20.04 18.60
CA SER A 452 -1.90 20.62 19.86
C SER A 452 -2.99 20.58 20.95
N VAL A 453 -4.26 20.84 20.61
CA VAL A 453 -5.39 20.73 21.56
C VAL A 453 -5.51 19.31 22.08
N VAL A 454 -5.53 18.30 21.18
CA VAL A 454 -5.60 16.88 21.55
C VAL A 454 -4.38 16.45 22.38
N SER A 455 -3.18 16.93 22.01
CA SER A 455 -1.94 16.62 22.73
C SER A 455 -1.97 17.20 24.15
N ARG A 456 -2.43 18.44 24.33
CA ARG A 456 -2.54 19.06 25.68
C ARG A 456 -3.51 18.31 26.58
N GLU A 457 -4.66 17.92 26.08
CA GLU A 457 -5.64 17.13 26.83
C GLU A 457 -5.02 15.79 27.28
N HIS A 458 -4.36 15.10 26.35
CA HIS A 458 -3.69 13.84 26.68
C HIS A 458 -2.53 14.03 27.68
N LEU A 459 -1.70 15.10 27.52
CA LEU A 459 -0.62 15.42 28.47
C LEU A 459 -1.16 15.71 29.86
N GLY A 460 -2.27 16.44 29.97
CA GLY A 460 -2.95 16.69 31.25
C GLY A 460 -3.35 15.41 31.97
N HIS A 461 -4.05 14.50 31.27
CA HIS A 461 -4.45 13.20 31.81
C HIS A 461 -3.24 12.34 32.22
N GLN A 462 -2.17 12.34 31.44
CA GLN A 462 -0.97 11.56 31.73
C GLN A 462 -0.17 12.16 32.91
N ALA A 463 -0.14 13.49 33.02
CA ALA A 463 0.49 14.19 34.17
C ALA A 463 -0.25 13.88 35.47
N GLU A 464 -1.58 13.90 35.48
CA GLU A 464 -2.39 13.55 36.63
C GLU A 464 -2.17 12.09 37.08
N ALA A 465 -2.15 11.16 36.10
CA ALA A 465 -1.84 9.75 36.36
C ALA A 465 -0.41 9.54 36.89
N ALA A 466 0.57 10.30 36.40
CA ALA A 466 1.95 10.28 36.88
C ALA A 466 2.04 10.85 38.31
N HIS A 467 1.37 11.97 38.56
CA HIS A 467 1.30 12.58 39.89
C HIS A 467 0.71 11.61 40.94
N THR A 468 -0.42 10.96 40.61
CA THR A 468 -1.06 9.96 41.48
C THR A 468 -0.13 8.78 41.75
N ALA A 469 0.75 8.43 40.81
CA ALA A 469 1.78 7.38 40.97
C ALA A 469 3.05 7.86 41.70
N GLY A 470 3.13 9.12 42.16
CA GLY A 470 4.29 9.70 42.83
C GLY A 470 5.46 9.96 41.88
N GLU A 471 5.23 10.07 40.57
CA GLU A 471 6.26 10.32 39.56
C GLU A 471 6.46 11.83 39.32
N ASP A 472 7.66 12.21 38.82
CA ASP A 472 7.97 13.59 38.43
C ASP A 472 7.10 14.03 37.23
N THR A 473 6.44 15.16 37.37
CA THR A 473 5.55 15.74 36.33
C THR A 473 6.11 16.97 35.62
N PHE A 474 7.32 17.38 35.95
CA PHE A 474 7.96 18.59 35.40
C PHE A 474 7.98 18.59 33.85
N THR A 475 8.42 17.51 33.23
CA THR A 475 8.51 17.42 31.77
C THR A 475 7.13 17.46 31.10
N TYR A 476 6.07 16.95 31.75
CA TYR A 476 4.70 17.09 31.23
C TYR A 476 4.27 18.56 31.13
N GLY A 477 4.63 19.37 32.14
CA GLY A 477 4.36 20.80 32.13
C GLY A 477 5.08 21.52 31.02
N LEU A 478 6.36 21.16 30.74
CA LEU A 478 7.13 21.73 29.63
C LEU A 478 6.48 21.40 28.28
N LEU A 479 6.13 20.14 28.06
CA LEU A 479 5.48 19.72 26.81
C LEU A 479 4.11 20.35 26.64
N TYR A 480 3.33 20.44 27.72
CA TYR A 480 2.02 21.12 27.71
C TYR A 480 2.15 22.58 27.28
N GLN A 481 3.14 23.30 27.84
CA GLN A 481 3.39 24.70 27.48
C GLN A 481 3.85 24.83 26.03
N GLN A 482 4.73 23.97 25.54
CA GLN A 482 5.14 23.98 24.13
C GLN A 482 3.96 23.80 23.16
N GLU A 483 3.02 22.92 23.51
CA GLU A 483 1.79 22.69 22.74
C GLU A 483 0.86 23.92 22.82
N ALA A 484 0.74 24.56 23.98
CA ALA A 484 -0.03 25.79 24.13
C ALA A 484 0.54 26.93 23.27
N ASP A 485 1.84 27.08 23.29
CA ASP A 485 2.57 28.09 22.48
C ASP A 485 2.41 27.82 20.97
N LEU A 486 2.43 26.55 20.56
CA LEU A 486 2.19 26.17 19.16
C LEU A 486 0.77 26.53 18.73
N ALA A 487 -0.23 26.17 19.55
CA ALA A 487 -1.64 26.52 19.28
C ALA A 487 -1.83 28.03 19.14
N GLU A 488 -1.19 28.83 20.02
CA GLU A 488 -1.26 30.29 19.97
C GLU A 488 -0.59 30.85 18.69
N ARG A 489 0.60 30.37 18.33
CA ARG A 489 1.27 30.75 17.06
C ARG A 489 0.40 30.45 15.86
N CYS A 490 -0.27 29.30 15.84
CA CYS A 490 -1.19 28.93 14.77
C CYS A 490 -2.37 29.91 14.65
N ARG A 491 -2.94 30.32 15.80
CA ARG A 491 -4.01 31.33 15.82
C ARG A 491 -3.56 32.67 15.27
N GLN A 492 -2.39 33.16 15.69
CA GLN A 492 -1.80 34.42 15.23
C GLN A 492 -1.54 34.45 13.72
N GLN A 493 -1.04 33.34 13.17
CA GLN A 493 -0.73 33.21 11.74
C GLN A 493 -1.98 33.05 10.85
N LEU A 494 -3.11 32.60 11.42
CA LEU A 494 -4.33 32.34 10.65
C LEU A 494 -4.85 33.60 9.92
N GLY A 495 -4.79 34.76 10.54
CA GLY A 495 -5.23 36.03 9.93
C GLY A 495 -4.47 36.36 8.65
N ASP A 496 -3.15 36.16 8.65
CA ASP A 496 -2.30 36.36 7.49
C ASP A 496 -2.56 35.34 6.39
N ALA A 497 -2.71 34.08 6.76
CA ALA A 497 -3.04 33.00 5.82
C ALA A 497 -4.39 33.26 5.12
N LEU A 498 -5.40 33.69 5.86
CA LEU A 498 -6.70 34.04 5.28
C LEU A 498 -6.61 35.23 4.33
N ARG A 499 -5.77 36.24 4.64
CA ARG A 499 -5.55 37.39 3.74
C ARG A 499 -4.84 36.99 2.44
N LYS A 500 -3.83 36.10 2.54
CA LYS A 500 -3.15 35.55 1.35
C LYS A 500 -4.10 34.74 0.48
N LEU A 501 -4.92 33.86 1.08
CA LEU A 501 -5.97 33.14 0.35
C LEU A 501 -6.95 34.09 -0.35
N ALA A 502 -7.37 35.20 0.32
CA ALA A 502 -8.27 36.17 -0.28
C ALA A 502 -7.67 36.88 -1.50
N LYS A 503 -6.35 37.08 -1.53
CA LYS A 503 -5.63 37.62 -2.70
C LYS A 503 -5.51 36.60 -3.84
N ALA A 504 -5.32 35.34 -3.51
CA ALA A 504 -5.16 34.25 -4.48
C ALA A 504 -6.47 33.94 -5.24
N VAL A 505 -7.63 34.18 -4.63
CA VAL A 505 -8.96 33.95 -5.24
C VAL A 505 -9.43 35.12 -6.11
N ARG A 506 -8.82 36.27 -5.98
CA ARG A 506 -9.10 37.46 -6.85
C ARG A 506 -8.38 37.38 -8.17
#